data_99a7563574be319f9cf8af9dfbdf9a6a
#
_entry.id   99a7563574be319f9cf8af9dfbdf9a6a
#
_cell.length_a   1.000
_cell.length_b   1.000
_cell.length_c   1.000
_cell.angle_alpha   90.00
_cell.angle_beta   90.00
_cell.angle_gamma   90.00
#
_symmetry.space_group_name_H-M   'P 1'
#
loop_
_entity.id
_entity.type
_entity.pdbx_description
1 polymer ?
#
loop_
_entity_poly.entity_id
_entity_poly.type
_entity_poly.pdbx_seq_one_letter_code
_entity_poly.pdbx_strand_id
1 'polypeptide(L)'
;TRQHFPEKLLCETLPDFKTAGKTLHEDDAVRLWTLDNEVLIASIKTKMHAISPDVCEGLNLAVEMAEKDFRGVVVWSGNEPFSVGADLQAMLPAFMVAGVSAVEGAEHEMQQTMLRLRYANVPVVSAIRGMALGGGCELAVHSARRVVHMESYIGLVEVGVGLVPGAGGLTYIA
;
A
#
# COMPACT_ATOMS: atom_id res chain seq x y z
N THR A 1 -20.34 -22.09 15.98
CA THR A 1 -19.21 -23.02 15.84
C THR A 1 -18.05 -22.26 15.27
N ARG A 2 -16.99 -22.04 16.09
CA ARG A 2 -15.71 -21.50 15.59
C ARG A 2 -15.12 -22.51 14.60
N GLN A 3 -14.99 -22.14 13.33
CA GLN A 3 -14.15 -22.89 12.41
C GLN A 3 -12.70 -22.75 12.85
N HIS A 4 -12.11 -23.84 13.30
CA HIS A 4 -10.68 -23.91 13.57
C HIS A 4 -10.00 -24.11 12.21
N PHE A 5 -9.36 -23.08 11.70
CA PHE A 5 -8.41 -23.21 10.60
C PHE A 5 -7.08 -23.70 11.20
N PRO A 6 -6.51 -24.82 10.77
CA PRO A 6 -5.22 -25.27 11.24
C PRO A 6 -4.17 -24.21 10.87
N GLU A 7 -3.49 -23.62 11.84
CA GLU A 7 -2.43 -22.62 11.61
C GLU A 7 -1.37 -23.09 10.60
N LYS A 8 -1.08 -24.38 10.56
CA LYS A 8 -0.16 -24.99 9.58
C LYS A 8 -0.55 -24.80 8.12
N LEU A 9 -1.83 -24.73 7.79
CA LEU A 9 -2.27 -24.64 6.39
C LEU A 9 -1.98 -23.25 5.78
N LEU A 10 -1.87 -22.20 6.58
CA LEU A 10 -1.60 -20.84 6.12
C LEU A 10 -0.10 -20.52 6.06
N CYS A 11 0.71 -21.11 6.93
CA CYS A 11 2.14 -20.80 7.03
C CYS A 11 3.04 -21.72 6.20
N GLU A 12 2.67 -22.98 6.00
CA GLU A 12 3.49 -23.95 5.27
C GLU A 12 3.24 -23.99 3.76
N THR A 13 2.15 -23.37 3.28
CA THR A 13 1.75 -23.39 1.87
C THR A 13 1.87 -22.05 1.15
N LEU A 14 2.18 -20.95 1.86
CA LEU A 14 2.48 -19.68 1.21
C LEU A 14 3.88 -19.78 0.62
N PRO A 15 4.00 -19.78 -0.71
CA PRO A 15 5.29 -19.77 -1.38
C PRO A 15 6.05 -18.50 -0.97
N ASP A 16 7.37 -18.55 -0.99
CA ASP A 16 8.21 -17.38 -0.79
C ASP A 16 7.74 -16.25 -1.72
N PHE A 17 7.17 -15.19 -1.14
CA PHE A 17 6.56 -14.09 -1.91
C PHE A 17 7.57 -13.39 -2.85
N LYS A 18 8.88 -13.55 -2.64
CA LYS A 18 9.92 -13.00 -3.52
C LYS A 18 10.06 -13.77 -4.81
N THR A 19 9.76 -15.06 -4.78
CA THR A 19 9.96 -15.99 -5.92
C THR A 19 8.66 -16.59 -6.42
N ALA A 20 7.57 -16.45 -5.64
CA ALA A 20 6.27 -17.02 -5.97
C ALA A 20 5.59 -16.31 -7.15
N GLY A 21 4.79 -17.08 -7.87
CA GLY A 21 3.92 -16.57 -8.91
C GLY A 21 4.66 -16.07 -10.15
N LYS A 22 3.90 -15.42 -11.02
CA LYS A 22 4.40 -14.80 -12.25
C LYS A 22 4.53 -13.30 -12.04
N THR A 23 5.74 -12.76 -12.14
CA THR A 23 6.00 -11.32 -12.15
C THR A 23 5.60 -10.73 -13.50
N LEU A 24 4.87 -9.63 -13.47
CA LEU A 24 4.36 -8.91 -14.64
C LEU A 24 5.10 -7.59 -14.83
N HIS A 25 5.43 -6.92 -13.72
CA HIS A 25 6.24 -5.72 -13.66
C HIS A 25 7.04 -5.72 -12.36
N GLU A 26 8.27 -5.26 -12.41
CA GLU A 26 9.12 -5.10 -11.22
C GLU A 26 10.14 -4.00 -11.44
N ASP A 27 10.24 -3.11 -10.46
CA ASP A 27 11.25 -2.07 -10.34
C ASP A 27 11.81 -2.00 -8.91
N ASP A 28 12.45 -0.91 -8.52
CA ASP A 28 12.98 -0.73 -7.18
C ASP A 28 11.90 -0.40 -6.14
N ALA A 29 10.76 0.12 -6.57
CA ALA A 29 9.68 0.57 -5.71
C ALA A 29 8.59 -0.49 -5.50
N VAL A 30 8.22 -1.21 -6.56
CA VAL A 30 7.12 -2.18 -6.52
C VAL A 30 7.43 -3.45 -7.31
N ARG A 31 6.74 -4.53 -6.92
CA ARG A 31 6.59 -5.75 -7.73
C ARG A 31 5.11 -6.01 -7.95
N LEU A 32 4.70 -6.11 -9.21
CA LEU A 32 3.35 -6.48 -9.63
C LEU A 32 3.38 -7.91 -10.15
N TRP A 33 2.60 -8.79 -9.55
CA TRP A 33 2.67 -10.23 -9.82
C TRP A 33 1.33 -10.92 -9.55
N THR A 34 1.21 -12.17 -9.94
CA THR A 34 0.00 -12.97 -9.75
C THR A 34 0.32 -14.42 -9.46
N LEU A 35 -0.56 -15.09 -8.71
CA LEU A 35 -0.47 -16.54 -8.45
C LEU A 35 -1.23 -17.36 -9.50
N ASP A 36 -2.40 -16.89 -9.91
CA ASP A 36 -3.40 -17.64 -10.65
C ASP A 36 -3.88 -16.93 -11.94
N ASN A 37 -3.32 -15.77 -12.25
CA ASN A 37 -3.74 -14.85 -13.31
C ASN A 37 -5.15 -14.27 -13.13
N GLU A 38 -5.79 -14.43 -11.96
CA GLU A 38 -7.08 -13.81 -11.66
C GLU A 38 -6.94 -12.54 -10.81
N VAL A 39 -5.99 -12.52 -9.89
CA VAL A 39 -5.78 -11.42 -8.96
C VAL A 39 -4.36 -10.88 -9.11
N LEU A 40 -4.25 -9.56 -9.23
CA LEU A 40 -2.96 -8.87 -9.25
C LEU A 40 -2.52 -8.58 -7.81
N ILE A 41 -1.28 -8.88 -7.49
CA ILE A 41 -0.67 -8.57 -6.20
C ILE A 41 0.34 -7.45 -6.40
N ALA A 42 0.17 -6.36 -5.66
CA ALA A 42 1.08 -5.23 -5.62
C ALA A 42 1.88 -5.27 -4.32
N SER A 43 3.17 -5.53 -4.44
CA SER A 43 4.11 -5.57 -3.31
C SER A 43 5.02 -4.36 -3.33
N ILE A 44 5.01 -3.57 -2.26
CA ILE A 44 5.91 -2.42 -2.08
C ILE A 44 7.28 -2.97 -1.65
N LYS A 45 8.35 -2.50 -2.30
CA LYS A 45 9.73 -2.98 -2.09
C LYS A 45 10.62 -1.99 -1.34
N THR A 46 10.18 -0.75 -1.21
CA THR A 46 10.92 0.29 -0.49
C THR A 46 11.21 -0.10 0.96
N LYS A 47 12.20 0.52 1.57
CA LYS A 47 12.53 0.29 2.99
C LYS A 47 11.32 0.62 3.87
N MET A 48 10.96 -0.31 4.77
CA MET A 48 9.77 -0.19 5.64
C MET A 48 8.46 -0.01 4.85
N HIS A 49 8.47 -0.32 3.57
CA HIS A 49 7.36 -0.11 2.64
C HIS A 49 6.85 1.34 2.66
N ALA A 50 7.80 2.30 2.75
CA ALA A 50 7.50 3.72 2.68
C ALA A 50 6.94 4.09 1.30
N ILE A 51 5.97 4.98 1.27
CA ILE A 51 5.29 5.40 0.05
C ILE A 51 6.05 6.60 -0.54
N SER A 52 6.77 6.35 -1.63
CA SER A 52 7.44 7.34 -2.46
C SER A 52 6.61 7.66 -3.72
N PRO A 53 6.96 8.69 -4.51
CA PRO A 53 6.35 8.91 -5.82
C PRO A 53 6.38 7.66 -6.72
N ASP A 54 7.51 6.95 -6.78
CA ASP A 54 7.64 5.73 -7.58
C ASP A 54 6.68 4.61 -7.10
N VAL A 55 6.43 4.52 -5.79
CA VAL A 55 5.41 3.61 -5.24
C VAL A 55 4.01 4.04 -5.67
N CYS A 56 3.72 5.34 -5.68
CA CYS A 56 2.45 5.86 -6.18
C CYS A 56 2.24 5.50 -7.66
N GLU A 57 3.26 5.69 -8.50
CA GLU A 57 3.23 5.28 -9.91
C GLU A 57 2.99 3.78 -10.06
N GLY A 58 3.69 2.96 -9.29
CA GLY A 58 3.53 1.50 -9.28
C GLY A 58 2.13 1.05 -8.86
N LEU A 59 1.54 1.69 -7.85
CA LEU A 59 0.16 1.41 -7.41
C LEU A 59 -0.87 1.84 -8.47
N ASN A 60 -0.67 2.98 -9.13
CA ASN A 60 -1.51 3.42 -10.24
C ASN A 60 -1.43 2.45 -11.42
N LEU A 61 -0.22 1.98 -11.77
CA LEU A 61 -0.01 0.95 -12.78
C LEU A 61 -0.72 -0.36 -12.42
N ALA A 62 -0.67 -0.76 -11.14
CA ALA A 62 -1.38 -1.96 -10.67
C ALA A 62 -2.89 -1.87 -10.92
N VAL A 63 -3.49 -0.71 -10.63
CA VAL A 63 -4.93 -0.50 -10.91
C VAL A 63 -5.20 -0.53 -12.41
N GLU A 64 -4.38 0.14 -13.23
CA GLU A 64 -4.54 0.15 -14.68
C GLU A 64 -4.46 -1.26 -15.29
N MET A 65 -3.49 -2.06 -14.87
CA MET A 65 -3.36 -3.45 -15.31
C MET A 65 -4.54 -4.30 -14.84
N ALA A 66 -4.98 -4.10 -13.61
CA ALA A 66 -6.08 -4.89 -13.05
C ALA A 66 -7.42 -4.58 -13.72
N GLU A 67 -7.68 -3.34 -14.07
CA GLU A 67 -8.90 -2.95 -14.79
C GLU A 67 -8.98 -3.57 -16.20
N LYS A 68 -7.84 -3.93 -16.79
CA LYS A 68 -7.78 -4.58 -18.10
C LYS A 68 -7.90 -6.10 -18.03
N ASP A 69 -7.14 -6.73 -17.13
CA ASP A 69 -6.84 -8.15 -17.21
C ASP A 69 -7.11 -8.95 -15.94
N PHE A 70 -7.47 -8.30 -14.82
CA PHE A 70 -7.61 -8.96 -13.50
C PHE A 70 -8.95 -8.62 -12.84
N ARG A 71 -9.33 -9.41 -11.87
CA ARG A 71 -10.58 -9.24 -11.09
C ARG A 71 -10.41 -8.30 -9.89
N GLY A 72 -9.20 -7.92 -9.57
CA GLY A 72 -8.89 -7.04 -8.46
C GLY A 72 -7.41 -6.95 -8.14
N VAL A 73 -7.07 -6.07 -7.20
CA VAL A 73 -5.72 -5.85 -6.69
C VAL A 73 -5.64 -6.21 -5.22
N VAL A 74 -4.61 -6.93 -4.81
CA VAL A 74 -4.23 -7.09 -3.40
C VAL A 74 -2.93 -6.35 -3.15
N VAL A 75 -2.95 -5.35 -2.26
CA VAL A 75 -1.73 -4.71 -1.77
C VAL A 75 -1.19 -5.55 -0.62
N TRP A 76 -0.05 -6.20 -0.84
CA TRP A 76 0.58 -7.10 0.11
C TRP A 76 2.09 -7.19 -0.12
N SER A 77 2.88 -6.87 0.88
CA SER A 77 4.34 -6.82 0.76
C SER A 77 5.06 -8.02 1.38
N GLY A 78 4.31 -8.98 1.90
CA GLY A 78 4.82 -10.28 2.36
C GLY A 78 5.41 -10.29 3.78
N ASN A 79 5.94 -9.20 4.25
CA ASN A 79 6.54 -9.03 5.59
C ASN A 79 6.05 -7.76 6.27
N GLU A 80 6.43 -7.58 7.52
CA GLU A 80 6.14 -6.38 8.31
C GLU A 80 7.18 -5.28 8.08
N PRO A 81 6.76 -4.02 8.22
CA PRO A 81 5.40 -3.50 8.40
C PRO A 81 4.58 -3.54 7.10
N PHE A 82 3.26 -3.33 7.16
CA PHE A 82 2.46 -3.10 5.95
C PHE A 82 2.93 -1.84 5.20
N SER A 83 3.02 -0.71 5.90
CA SER A 83 3.68 0.53 5.44
C SER A 83 3.80 1.52 6.59
N VAL A 84 4.91 2.24 6.65
CA VAL A 84 5.12 3.35 7.61
C VAL A 84 4.66 4.71 7.09
N GLY A 85 4.05 4.75 5.90
CA GLY A 85 3.55 5.98 5.28
C GLY A 85 4.55 6.65 4.34
N ALA A 86 4.42 7.96 4.17
CA ALA A 86 5.22 8.73 3.23
C ALA A 86 6.73 8.63 3.49
N ASP A 87 7.52 8.56 2.43
CA ASP A 87 8.99 8.62 2.51
C ASP A 87 9.47 10.06 2.75
N LEU A 88 9.44 10.47 4.02
CA LEU A 88 9.89 11.82 4.42
C LEU A 88 11.38 12.05 4.12
N GLN A 89 12.20 11.01 4.06
CA GLN A 89 13.63 11.15 3.73
C GLN A 89 13.82 11.46 2.26
N ALA A 90 13.06 10.85 1.37
CA ALA A 90 13.08 11.17 -0.05
C ALA A 90 12.54 12.57 -0.35
N MET A 91 11.58 13.07 0.43
CA MET A 91 11.01 14.40 0.26
C MET A 91 11.90 15.54 0.79
N LEU A 92 12.77 15.27 1.77
CA LEU A 92 13.56 16.31 2.46
C LEU A 92 14.44 17.15 1.52
N PRO A 93 15.20 16.62 0.55
CA PRO A 93 16.01 17.43 -0.36
C PRO A 93 15.17 18.41 -1.20
N ALA A 94 14.03 17.96 -1.70
CA ALA A 94 13.12 18.81 -2.48
C ALA A 94 12.53 19.93 -1.61
N PHE A 95 12.15 19.61 -0.37
CA PHE A 95 11.68 20.59 0.60
C PHE A 95 12.74 21.65 0.93
N MET A 96 13.99 21.24 1.11
CA MET A 96 15.08 22.17 1.41
C MET A 96 15.39 23.15 0.26
N VAL A 97 15.09 22.77 -0.99
CA VAL A 97 15.30 23.61 -2.18
C VAL A 97 14.11 24.48 -2.52
N ALA A 98 12.91 23.91 -2.54
CA ALA A 98 11.69 24.55 -3.04
C ALA A 98 10.65 24.83 -1.94
N GLY A 99 10.93 24.47 -0.68
CA GLY A 99 10.04 24.72 0.44
C GLY A 99 8.71 24.02 0.32
N VAL A 100 7.65 24.72 0.73
CA VAL A 100 6.27 24.16 0.80
C VAL A 100 5.75 23.69 -0.56
N SER A 101 6.15 24.35 -1.66
CA SER A 101 5.67 23.98 -3.00
C SER A 101 6.12 22.59 -3.47
N ALA A 102 7.27 22.11 -2.99
CA ALA A 102 7.72 20.75 -3.28
C ALA A 102 6.87 19.70 -2.55
N VAL A 103 6.45 20.02 -1.33
CA VAL A 103 5.55 19.13 -0.54
C VAL A 103 4.16 19.10 -1.15
N GLU A 104 3.63 20.24 -1.61
CA GLU A 104 2.31 20.34 -2.23
C GLU A 104 2.18 19.41 -3.45
N GLY A 105 3.19 19.34 -4.32
CA GLY A 105 3.18 18.45 -5.48
C GLY A 105 3.14 16.96 -5.09
N ALA A 106 4.02 16.56 -4.17
CA ALA A 106 4.09 15.18 -3.70
C ALA A 106 2.81 14.75 -2.95
N GLU A 107 2.26 15.65 -2.14
CA GLU A 107 1.01 15.40 -1.42
C GLU A 107 -0.18 15.26 -2.38
N HIS A 108 -0.26 16.13 -3.39
CA HIS A 108 -1.28 16.03 -4.42
C HIS A 108 -1.21 14.69 -5.17
N GLU A 109 -0.03 14.26 -5.57
CA GLU A 109 0.18 12.98 -6.24
C GLU A 109 -0.27 11.80 -5.36
N MET A 110 0.10 11.82 -4.09
CA MET A 110 -0.34 10.81 -3.13
C MET A 110 -1.86 10.79 -2.96
N GLN A 111 -2.49 11.96 -2.85
CA GLN A 111 -3.96 12.08 -2.79
C GLN A 111 -4.62 11.49 -4.04
N GLN A 112 -4.11 11.81 -5.23
CA GLN A 112 -4.66 11.27 -6.48
C GLN A 112 -4.51 9.76 -6.55
N THR A 113 -3.38 9.22 -6.11
CA THR A 113 -3.16 7.77 -6.02
C THR A 113 -4.16 7.12 -5.06
N MET A 114 -4.37 7.68 -3.86
CA MET A 114 -5.36 7.15 -2.91
C MET A 114 -6.78 7.17 -3.48
N LEU A 115 -7.16 8.25 -4.16
CA LEU A 115 -8.46 8.35 -4.84
C LEU A 115 -8.56 7.36 -6.01
N ARG A 116 -7.49 7.15 -6.76
CA ARG A 116 -7.43 6.17 -7.86
C ARG A 116 -7.67 4.75 -7.35
N LEU A 117 -7.06 4.38 -6.21
CA LEU A 117 -7.30 3.09 -5.56
C LEU A 117 -8.75 2.95 -5.08
N ARG A 118 -9.30 4.01 -4.49
CA ARG A 118 -10.64 3.99 -3.93
C ARG A 118 -11.74 3.86 -4.99
N TYR A 119 -11.56 4.53 -6.12
CA TYR A 119 -12.54 4.59 -7.20
C TYR A 119 -12.18 3.71 -8.40
N ALA A 120 -11.26 2.76 -8.21
CA ALA A 120 -10.95 1.77 -9.23
C ALA A 120 -12.19 0.95 -9.63
N ASN A 121 -12.27 0.59 -10.91
CA ASN A 121 -13.36 -0.25 -11.43
C ASN A 121 -13.27 -1.71 -10.97
N VAL A 122 -12.18 -2.07 -10.29
CA VAL A 122 -11.95 -3.38 -9.68
C VAL A 122 -11.69 -3.20 -8.18
N PRO A 123 -12.02 -4.17 -7.33
CA PRO A 123 -11.76 -4.07 -5.90
C PRO A 123 -10.26 -4.04 -5.60
N VAL A 124 -9.84 -3.06 -4.79
CA VAL A 124 -8.51 -3.02 -4.18
C VAL A 124 -8.62 -3.46 -2.74
N VAL A 125 -7.80 -4.43 -2.32
CA VAL A 125 -7.80 -5.01 -0.97
C VAL A 125 -6.44 -4.83 -0.34
N SER A 126 -6.37 -4.24 0.85
CA SER A 126 -5.14 -4.19 1.64
C SER A 126 -5.05 -5.40 2.57
N ALA A 127 -3.98 -6.19 2.42
CA ALA A 127 -3.66 -7.30 3.32
C ALA A 127 -2.61 -6.82 4.34
N ILE A 128 -3.07 -6.47 5.54
CA ILE A 128 -2.31 -5.71 6.53
C ILE A 128 -1.73 -6.65 7.58
N ARG A 129 -0.41 -6.55 7.78
CA ARG A 129 0.29 -7.18 8.88
C ARG A 129 1.30 -6.21 9.50
N GLY A 130 1.40 -6.19 10.82
CA GLY A 130 2.23 -5.24 11.55
C GLY A 130 1.69 -3.81 11.48
N MET A 131 2.54 -2.84 11.20
CA MET A 131 2.18 -1.42 11.23
C MET A 131 1.67 -0.92 9.89
N ALA A 132 0.57 -0.16 9.93
CA ALA A 132 0.05 0.66 8.84
C ALA A 132 -0.14 2.09 9.36
N LEU A 133 0.90 2.92 9.22
CA LEU A 133 0.98 4.22 9.89
C LEU A 133 0.94 5.37 8.88
N GLY A 134 0.33 6.50 9.27
CA GLY A 134 0.27 7.69 8.43
C GLY A 134 -0.30 7.37 7.05
N GLY A 135 0.43 7.68 5.99
CA GLY A 135 0.05 7.34 4.61
C GLY A 135 -0.22 5.85 4.37
N GLY A 136 0.39 4.92 5.17
CA GLY A 136 0.06 3.50 5.15
C GLY A 136 -1.35 3.21 5.71
N CYS A 137 -1.77 3.95 6.73
CA CYS A 137 -3.14 3.94 7.20
C CYS A 137 -4.10 4.54 6.15
N GLU A 138 -3.70 5.62 5.51
CA GLU A 138 -4.48 6.27 4.44
C GLU A 138 -4.66 5.34 3.24
N LEU A 139 -3.62 4.62 2.81
CA LEU A 139 -3.72 3.55 1.81
C LEU A 139 -4.74 2.47 2.22
N ALA A 140 -4.69 2.04 3.47
CA ALA A 140 -5.62 1.03 3.99
C ALA A 140 -7.08 1.51 3.97
N VAL A 141 -7.37 2.76 4.37
CA VAL A 141 -8.76 3.26 4.41
C VAL A 141 -9.31 3.61 3.04
N HIS A 142 -8.46 3.84 2.05
CA HIS A 142 -8.88 4.01 0.66
C HIS A 142 -9.13 2.69 -0.07
N SER A 143 -8.67 1.57 0.47
CA SER A 143 -8.96 0.25 -0.10
C SER A 143 -10.42 -0.15 0.10
N ALA A 144 -11.00 -0.84 -0.89
CA ALA A 144 -12.37 -1.35 -0.85
C ALA A 144 -12.61 -2.30 0.33
N ARG A 145 -11.59 -3.09 0.68
CA ARG A 145 -11.58 -4.01 1.84
C ARG A 145 -10.20 -4.07 2.48
N ARG A 146 -10.17 -4.40 3.75
CA ARG A 146 -8.97 -4.62 4.56
C ARG A 146 -9.05 -6.00 5.17
N VAL A 147 -8.02 -6.81 4.97
CA VAL A 147 -7.78 -8.06 5.68
C VAL A 147 -6.63 -7.81 6.64
N VAL A 148 -6.87 -7.93 7.93
CA VAL A 148 -5.97 -7.42 8.95
C VAL A 148 -5.56 -8.54 9.88
N HIS A 149 -4.25 -8.70 10.11
CA HIS A 149 -3.72 -9.57 11.15
C HIS A 149 -4.09 -9.03 12.54
N MET A 150 -4.38 -9.91 13.49
CA MET A 150 -4.94 -9.52 14.80
C MET A 150 -4.06 -8.56 15.61
N GLU A 151 -2.74 -8.60 15.42
CA GLU A 151 -1.77 -7.75 16.14
C GLU A 151 -1.29 -6.55 15.31
N SER A 152 -2.08 -6.15 14.29
CA SER A 152 -1.73 -4.99 13.49
C SER A 152 -1.98 -3.68 14.22
N TYR A 153 -1.10 -2.71 13.97
CA TYR A 153 -1.17 -1.35 14.51
C TYR A 153 -1.48 -0.37 13.38
N ILE A 154 -2.69 0.19 13.38
CA ILE A 154 -3.18 1.02 12.27
C ILE A 154 -3.58 2.39 12.80
N GLY A 155 -3.04 3.45 12.24
CA GLY A 155 -3.42 4.80 12.68
C GLY A 155 -2.71 5.94 11.95
N LEU A 156 -3.30 7.12 12.11
CA LEU A 156 -2.73 8.39 11.68
C LEU A 156 -1.79 8.88 12.78
N VAL A 157 -0.52 9.03 12.47
CA VAL A 157 0.55 9.33 13.44
C VAL A 157 1.25 10.66 13.15
N GLU A 158 0.81 11.39 12.14
CA GLU A 158 1.41 12.61 11.61
C GLU A 158 1.60 13.68 12.69
N VAL A 159 0.65 13.80 13.62
CA VAL A 159 0.72 14.76 14.73
C VAL A 159 1.96 14.52 15.62
N GLY A 160 2.39 13.26 15.76
CA GLY A 160 3.59 12.90 16.50
C GLY A 160 4.90 13.47 15.95
N VAL A 161 4.88 13.87 14.67
CA VAL A 161 6.01 14.49 13.98
C VAL A 161 5.73 15.93 13.52
N GLY A 162 4.65 16.53 14.04
CA GLY A 162 4.27 17.92 13.76
C GLY A 162 3.59 18.15 12.42
N LEU A 163 3.06 17.09 11.81
CA LEU A 163 2.33 17.13 10.54
C LEU A 163 0.84 16.90 10.74
N VAL A 164 0.08 17.07 9.67
CA VAL A 164 -1.35 16.74 9.58
C VAL A 164 -1.51 15.66 8.51
N PRO A 165 -2.41 14.66 8.73
CA PRO A 165 -2.70 13.66 7.69
C PRO A 165 -3.19 14.33 6.42
N GLY A 166 -2.50 14.13 5.31
CA GLY A 166 -2.70 14.86 4.08
C GLY A 166 -3.36 14.07 2.95
N ALA A 167 -3.16 12.75 2.89
CA ALA A 167 -3.66 11.92 1.80
C ALA A 167 -5.13 11.46 1.95
N GLY A 168 -5.92 12.16 2.76
CA GLY A 168 -7.37 11.96 2.87
C GLY A 168 -7.81 11.05 4.01
N GLY A 169 -6.89 10.58 4.87
CA GLY A 169 -7.22 9.70 6.01
C GLY A 169 -8.26 10.27 6.96
N LEU A 170 -8.20 11.56 7.24
CA LEU A 170 -9.16 12.24 8.11
C LEU A 170 -10.60 12.18 7.59
N THR A 171 -10.79 12.17 6.27
CA THR A 171 -12.11 12.11 5.65
C THR A 171 -12.79 10.75 5.83
N TYR A 172 -12.01 9.67 5.93
CA TYR A 172 -12.52 8.30 5.88
C TYR A 172 -12.41 7.53 7.20
N ILE A 173 -11.75 8.10 8.22
CA ILE A 173 -11.67 7.53 9.57
C ILE A 173 -12.73 8.16 10.50
N ALA A 174 -13.22 9.34 10.17
CA ALA A 174 -14.23 10.07 10.96
C ALA A 174 -15.60 9.37 11.00
#